data_2e01a2791ce6b78e4446388faa720ca4
#
_entry.id   2e01a2791ce6b78e4446388faa720ca4
#
_cell.length_a   1.000
_cell.length_b   1.000
_cell.length_c   1.000
_cell.angle_alpha   90.00
_cell.angle_beta   90.00
_cell.angle_gamma   90.00
#
_symmetry.space_group_name_H-M   'P 1'
#
loop_
_entity.id
_entity.type
_entity.pdbx_description
1 polymer ?
#
loop_
_entity_poly.entity_id
_entity_poly.type
_entity_poly.pdbx_seq_one_letter_code
_entity_poly.pdbx_strand_id
1 'polypeptide(L)'
;GETNMSKRAVVIGCGHYLPKRVVENAEFEATLDTNDAWIRTRSGIERRHFAEDGETTSTLATAAAKAALDDAGLEADDIDAIILATSTADLTFPSAATMVQAQLGMTRGFAYDVQAVCAGFVFALSNANALILSGQANRVMVIGAETFSRIMDWTDRSTCVLFGDGAGAVILEARDGTGTADDRGILSVDLNSDGRHRDLLYVDGGVSTGTTGHLRMEGNQVFRHAVGKLAATATTAMTRAGVSAEDVDWIVPHQANIRII
;
A
#
# COMPACT_ATOMS: atom_id res chain seq x y z
N GLY A 1 -21.31 -36.51 5.60
CA GLY A 1 -21.04 -35.41 4.69
C GLY A 1 -19.85 -34.65 5.18
N GLU A 2 -18.75 -34.60 4.39
CA GLU A 2 -17.65 -33.71 4.67
C GLU A 2 -18.18 -32.30 4.63
N THR A 3 -18.16 -31.58 5.74
CA THR A 3 -18.35 -30.14 5.76
C THR A 3 -17.17 -29.55 5.01
N ASN A 4 -17.43 -29.09 3.80
CA ASN A 4 -16.44 -28.40 2.98
C ASN A 4 -16.10 -27.08 3.69
N MET A 5 -15.08 -27.09 4.58
CA MET A 5 -14.67 -25.91 5.32
C MET A 5 -13.94 -24.96 4.37
N SER A 6 -14.46 -23.76 4.26
CA SER A 6 -13.82 -22.67 3.50
C SER A 6 -12.61 -22.15 4.27
N LYS A 7 -11.54 -21.76 3.54
CA LYS A 7 -10.43 -21.01 4.14
C LYS A 7 -10.72 -19.51 4.07
N ARG A 8 -10.23 -18.78 5.06
CA ARG A 8 -10.20 -17.33 5.12
C ARG A 8 -8.78 -16.85 5.43
N ALA A 9 -8.43 -15.71 4.87
CA ALA A 9 -7.20 -15.00 5.22
C ALA A 9 -7.53 -13.97 6.29
N VAL A 10 -7.04 -14.19 7.51
CA VAL A 10 -7.37 -13.37 8.68
C VAL A 10 -6.15 -12.54 9.10
N VAL A 11 -6.32 -11.25 9.30
CA VAL A 11 -5.28 -10.37 9.84
C VAL A 11 -5.02 -10.73 11.29
N ILE A 12 -3.77 -11.11 11.62
CA ILE A 12 -3.33 -11.49 12.95
C ILE A 12 -2.29 -10.55 13.55
N GLY A 13 -1.78 -9.60 12.77
CA GLY A 13 -0.84 -8.61 13.23
C GLY A 13 -0.69 -7.49 12.21
N CYS A 14 -0.34 -6.31 12.70
CA CYS A 14 -0.05 -5.15 11.86
C CYS A 14 1.09 -4.31 12.44
N GLY A 15 1.75 -3.56 11.57
CA GLY A 15 2.83 -2.68 11.95
C GLY A 15 3.04 -1.59 10.92
N HIS A 16 3.76 -0.56 11.31
CA HIS A 16 4.11 0.53 10.42
C HIS A 16 5.46 1.11 10.79
N TYR A 17 6.03 1.87 9.88
CA TYR A 17 7.20 2.68 10.12
C TYR A 17 7.15 3.96 9.28
N LEU A 18 7.45 5.08 9.92
CA LEU A 18 7.63 6.37 9.26
C LEU A 18 9.07 6.83 9.45
N PRO A 19 9.71 7.39 8.41
CA PRO A 19 11.03 8.01 8.55
C PRO A 19 11.03 9.05 9.68
N LYS A 20 12.18 9.25 10.31
CA LYS A 20 12.29 10.17 11.46
C LYS A 20 12.12 11.63 11.07
N ARG A 21 12.52 12.01 9.86
CA ARG A 21 12.43 13.39 9.40
C ARG A 21 10.98 13.76 9.12
N VAL A 22 10.44 14.64 9.94
CA VAL A 22 9.13 15.27 9.74
C VAL A 22 9.31 16.55 8.95
N VAL A 23 8.50 16.72 7.90
CA VAL A 23 8.51 17.90 7.03
C VAL A 23 7.16 18.56 7.11
N GLU A 24 7.10 19.77 7.66
CA GLU A 24 5.89 20.56 7.77
C GLU A 24 5.67 21.41 6.51
N ASN A 25 4.44 21.84 6.30
CA ASN A 25 4.08 22.69 5.14
C ASN A 25 4.94 23.95 5.04
N ALA A 26 5.32 24.54 6.17
CA ALA A 26 6.14 25.75 6.20
C ALA A 26 7.51 25.59 5.53
N GLU A 27 8.08 24.39 5.48
CA GLU A 27 9.37 24.16 4.81
C GLU A 27 9.30 24.42 3.30
N PHE A 28 8.14 24.23 2.67
CA PHE A 28 7.97 24.47 1.24
C PHE A 28 7.91 25.96 0.88
N GLU A 29 7.61 26.83 1.84
CA GLU A 29 7.50 28.28 1.61
C GLU A 29 8.84 28.90 1.18
N ALA A 30 9.94 28.30 1.57
CA ALA A 30 11.28 28.76 1.23
C ALA A 30 11.64 28.54 -0.25
N THR A 31 11.03 27.58 -0.93
CA THR A 31 11.42 27.14 -2.27
C THR A 31 10.30 27.16 -3.30
N LEU A 32 9.05 27.23 -2.85
CA LEU A 32 7.86 27.16 -3.69
C LEU A 32 6.92 28.33 -3.41
N ASP A 33 6.17 28.75 -4.43
CA ASP A 33 5.08 29.72 -4.28
C ASP A 33 3.86 29.03 -3.64
N THR A 34 3.95 28.78 -2.32
CA THR A 34 2.93 28.09 -1.53
C THR A 34 2.99 28.55 -0.06
N ASN A 35 2.01 28.13 0.71
CA ASN A 35 1.98 28.30 2.17
C ASN A 35 1.14 27.21 2.82
N ASP A 36 1.20 27.13 4.16
CA ASP A 36 0.47 26.13 4.94
C ASP A 36 -1.05 26.16 4.67
N ALA A 37 -1.65 27.34 4.60
CA ALA A 37 -3.09 27.50 4.36
C ALA A 37 -3.49 26.96 2.97
N TRP A 38 -2.68 27.21 1.95
CA TRP A 38 -2.91 26.72 0.60
C TRP A 38 -2.87 25.19 0.53
N ILE A 39 -1.87 24.56 1.18
CA ILE A 39 -1.70 23.11 1.21
C ILE A 39 -2.83 22.45 2.00
N ARG A 40 -3.14 22.94 3.19
CA ARG A 40 -4.21 22.40 4.05
C ARG A 40 -5.57 22.48 3.37
N THR A 41 -5.90 23.61 2.78
CA THR A 41 -7.22 23.82 2.14
C THR A 41 -7.43 22.85 0.98
N ARG A 42 -6.38 22.52 0.24
CA ARG A 42 -6.46 21.65 -0.94
C ARG A 42 -6.33 20.18 -0.64
N SER A 43 -5.63 19.81 0.40
CA SER A 43 -5.26 18.42 0.65
C SER A 43 -5.61 17.90 2.04
N GLY A 44 -5.72 18.78 3.03
CA GLY A 44 -5.81 18.42 4.44
C GLY A 44 -4.46 18.02 5.06
N ILE A 45 -3.37 18.05 4.28
CA ILE A 45 -2.04 17.63 4.74
C ILE A 45 -1.39 18.74 5.55
N GLU A 46 -0.89 18.41 6.72
CA GLU A 46 -0.15 19.31 7.61
C GLU A 46 1.34 19.01 7.59
N ARG A 47 1.70 17.73 7.54
CA ARG A 47 3.08 17.24 7.58
C ARG A 47 3.20 15.91 6.85
N ARG A 48 4.42 15.55 6.52
CA ARG A 48 4.79 14.25 5.94
C ARG A 48 6.17 13.86 6.47
N HIS A 49 6.53 12.61 6.25
CA HIS A 49 7.84 12.08 6.60
C HIS A 49 8.63 11.81 5.32
N PHE A 50 9.90 12.17 5.32
CA PHE A 50 10.82 11.89 4.23
C PHE A 50 11.98 11.02 4.69
N ALA A 51 12.27 9.99 3.88
CA ALA A 51 13.44 9.14 4.10
C ALA A 51 14.72 9.96 4.01
N GLU A 52 15.63 9.69 4.94
CA GLU A 52 16.97 10.28 4.98
C GLU A 52 17.98 9.33 4.33
N ASP A 53 19.24 9.76 4.28
CA ASP A 53 20.34 8.94 3.79
C ASP A 53 20.42 7.62 4.57
N GLY A 54 20.54 6.51 3.82
CA GLY A 54 20.55 5.17 4.40
C GLY A 54 19.16 4.54 4.61
N GLU A 55 18.08 5.30 4.51
CA GLU A 55 16.73 4.77 4.49
C GLU A 55 16.28 4.55 3.04
N THR A 56 15.79 3.35 2.76
CA THR A 56 15.29 2.94 1.43
C THR A 56 13.94 2.28 1.59
N THR A 57 13.25 2.02 0.51
CA THR A 57 11.95 1.34 0.55
C THR A 57 12.04 0.01 1.29
N SER A 58 13.08 -0.80 1.03
CA SER A 58 13.24 -2.09 1.74
C SER A 58 13.53 -1.92 3.23
N THR A 59 14.29 -0.90 3.64
CA THR A 59 14.55 -0.68 5.08
C THR A 59 13.31 -0.20 5.82
N LEU A 60 12.50 0.67 5.21
CA LEU A 60 11.21 1.09 5.77
C LEU A 60 10.26 -0.12 5.88
N ALA A 61 10.18 -0.92 4.81
CA ALA A 61 9.38 -2.13 4.77
C ALA A 61 9.77 -3.14 5.85
N THR A 62 11.08 -3.35 6.05
CA THR A 62 11.60 -4.24 7.08
C THR A 62 11.22 -3.77 8.49
N ALA A 63 11.30 -2.47 8.76
CA ALA A 63 10.89 -1.91 10.05
C ALA A 63 9.39 -2.13 10.31
N ALA A 64 8.53 -1.90 9.31
CA ALA A 64 7.10 -2.18 9.41
C ALA A 64 6.83 -3.68 9.60
N ALA A 65 7.56 -4.54 8.88
CA ALA A 65 7.46 -5.99 9.01
C ALA A 65 7.82 -6.48 10.42
N LYS A 66 8.90 -5.97 11.01
CA LYS A 66 9.28 -6.28 12.40
C LYS A 66 8.19 -5.89 13.39
N ALA A 67 7.61 -4.71 13.23
CA ALA A 67 6.49 -4.28 14.07
C ALA A 67 5.27 -5.19 13.93
N ALA A 68 4.96 -5.66 12.73
CA ALA A 68 3.86 -6.60 12.50
C ALA A 68 4.13 -7.98 13.11
N LEU A 69 5.38 -8.48 13.02
CA LEU A 69 5.79 -9.73 13.67
C LEU A 69 5.66 -9.64 15.20
N ASP A 70 6.13 -8.54 15.79
CA ASP A 70 6.02 -8.29 17.23
C ASP A 70 4.56 -8.27 17.67
N ASP A 71 3.70 -7.57 16.93
CA ASP A 71 2.25 -7.50 17.21
C ASP A 71 1.58 -8.87 17.14
N ALA A 72 1.97 -9.72 16.20
CA ALA A 72 1.45 -11.09 16.05
C ALA A 72 2.09 -12.10 17.00
N GLY A 73 3.18 -11.75 17.67
CA GLY A 73 3.96 -12.70 18.49
C GLY A 73 4.65 -13.78 17.66
N LEU A 74 5.11 -13.43 16.45
CA LEU A 74 5.73 -14.36 15.52
C LEU A 74 7.19 -14.01 15.24
N GLU A 75 7.94 -15.03 14.82
CA GLU A 75 9.30 -14.91 14.29
C GLU A 75 9.28 -14.85 12.75
N ALA A 76 10.37 -14.38 12.15
CA ALA A 76 10.47 -14.23 10.70
C ALA A 76 10.21 -15.56 9.94
N ASP A 77 10.75 -16.68 10.44
CA ASP A 77 10.57 -17.99 9.79
C ASP A 77 9.19 -18.63 10.00
N ASP A 78 8.30 -17.98 10.75
CA ASP A 78 6.89 -18.36 10.82
C ASP A 78 6.10 -17.90 9.58
N ILE A 79 6.70 -17.04 8.75
CA ILE A 79 6.09 -16.47 7.54
C ILE A 79 6.44 -17.32 6.31
N ASP A 80 5.43 -17.67 5.51
CA ASP A 80 5.59 -18.47 4.30
C ASP A 80 5.90 -17.61 3.07
N ALA A 81 5.37 -16.41 3.01
CA ALA A 81 5.53 -15.52 1.87
C ALA A 81 5.52 -14.04 2.28
N ILE A 82 6.29 -13.23 1.58
CA ILE A 82 6.22 -11.76 1.64
C ILE A 82 5.77 -11.24 0.28
N ILE A 83 4.71 -10.44 0.27
CA ILE A 83 4.27 -9.68 -0.90
C ILE A 83 4.39 -8.20 -0.56
N LEU A 84 5.22 -7.49 -1.31
CA LEU A 84 5.48 -6.07 -1.09
C LEU A 84 4.97 -5.25 -2.27
N ALA A 85 4.04 -4.33 -1.99
CA ALA A 85 3.54 -3.38 -2.95
C ALA A 85 4.41 -2.13 -2.93
N THR A 86 5.05 -1.82 -4.05
CA THR A 86 5.88 -0.63 -4.20
C THR A 86 6.01 -0.19 -5.65
N SER A 87 6.15 1.11 -5.86
CA SER A 87 6.53 1.74 -7.14
C SER A 87 7.91 2.39 -7.06
N THR A 88 8.57 2.30 -5.91
CA THR A 88 9.87 2.92 -5.60
C THR A 88 10.84 1.90 -4.99
N ALA A 89 10.93 0.71 -5.59
CA ALA A 89 11.86 -0.31 -5.15
C ALA A 89 13.31 0.21 -5.13
N ASP A 90 14.11 -0.31 -4.22
CA ASP A 90 15.54 0.06 -4.07
C ASP A 90 16.32 -0.14 -5.36
N LEU A 91 16.12 -1.27 -6.00
CA LEU A 91 16.80 -1.70 -7.22
C LEU A 91 15.78 -2.19 -8.24
N THR A 92 16.18 -2.24 -9.50
CA THR A 92 15.35 -2.86 -10.55
C THR A 92 15.07 -4.33 -10.22
N PHE A 93 16.09 -5.04 -9.80
CA PHE A 93 16.06 -6.37 -9.18
C PHE A 93 17.33 -6.53 -8.31
N PRO A 94 17.36 -7.42 -7.30
CA PRO A 94 16.23 -8.25 -6.84
C PRO A 94 15.10 -7.40 -6.29
N SER A 95 13.93 -8.04 -6.08
CA SER A 95 12.77 -7.36 -5.55
C SER A 95 13.03 -6.79 -4.15
N ALA A 96 12.37 -5.69 -3.81
CA ALA A 96 12.43 -5.15 -2.45
C ALA A 96 11.94 -6.17 -1.42
N ALA A 97 10.97 -7.01 -1.76
CA ALA A 97 10.48 -8.08 -0.90
C ALA A 97 11.58 -9.10 -0.53
N THR A 98 12.43 -9.49 -1.46
CA THR A 98 13.54 -10.40 -1.16
C THR A 98 14.62 -9.72 -0.31
N MET A 99 14.80 -8.42 -0.47
CA MET A 99 15.68 -7.65 0.40
C MET A 99 15.14 -7.61 1.84
N VAL A 100 13.84 -7.45 2.01
CA VAL A 100 13.16 -7.55 3.31
C VAL A 100 13.35 -8.94 3.91
N GLN A 101 13.18 -9.98 3.12
CA GLN A 101 13.42 -11.37 3.55
C GLN A 101 14.82 -11.54 4.13
N ALA A 102 15.84 -11.03 3.45
CA ALA A 102 17.22 -11.06 3.92
C ALA A 102 17.42 -10.23 5.19
N GLN A 103 16.86 -9.03 5.24
CA GLN A 103 16.99 -8.12 6.38
C GLN A 103 16.27 -8.65 7.63
N LEU A 104 15.21 -9.43 7.48
CA LEU A 104 14.52 -10.12 8.57
C LEU A 104 15.26 -11.39 9.03
N GLY A 105 16.24 -11.87 8.27
CA GLY A 105 16.90 -13.14 8.54
C GLY A 105 16.05 -14.36 8.25
N MET A 106 15.07 -14.26 7.33
CA MET A 106 14.28 -15.41 6.90
C MET A 106 15.13 -16.43 6.17
N THR A 107 14.98 -17.70 6.53
CA THR A 107 15.72 -18.82 5.94
C THR A 107 14.86 -19.72 5.05
N ARG A 108 13.56 -19.41 4.95
CA ARG A 108 12.59 -20.17 4.18
C ARG A 108 11.53 -19.25 3.55
N GLY A 109 10.66 -19.83 2.75
CA GLY A 109 9.56 -19.12 2.12
C GLY A 109 9.97 -18.40 0.84
N PHE A 110 9.09 -17.57 0.32
CA PHE A 110 9.31 -16.81 -0.90
C PHE A 110 8.84 -15.36 -0.76
N ALA A 111 9.36 -14.50 -1.62
CA ALA A 111 9.08 -13.08 -1.58
C ALA A 111 9.08 -12.48 -2.98
N TYR A 112 8.16 -11.57 -3.25
CA TYR A 112 8.08 -10.84 -4.51
C TYR A 112 7.36 -9.50 -4.35
N ASP A 113 7.62 -8.58 -5.29
CA ASP A 113 6.96 -7.29 -5.36
C ASP A 113 5.75 -7.33 -6.29
N VAL A 114 4.76 -6.49 -5.99
CA VAL A 114 3.67 -6.14 -6.90
C VAL A 114 3.63 -4.63 -7.10
N GLN A 115 3.18 -4.17 -8.25
CA GLN A 115 3.05 -2.76 -8.54
C GLN A 115 1.64 -2.43 -9.05
N ALA A 116 0.91 -1.64 -8.28
CA ALA A 116 -0.34 -1.01 -8.69
C ALA A 116 -0.49 0.36 -8.02
N VAL A 117 0.62 1.01 -7.70
CA VAL A 117 0.75 2.34 -7.12
C VAL A 117 -0.15 2.51 -5.89
N CYS A 118 -1.06 3.49 -5.89
CA CYS A 118 -1.97 3.75 -4.77
C CYS A 118 -2.92 2.58 -4.45
N ALA A 119 -3.24 1.73 -5.41
CA ALA A 119 -4.02 0.51 -5.21
C ALA A 119 -3.15 -0.71 -4.84
N GLY A 120 -1.83 -0.57 -4.82
CA GLY A 120 -0.89 -1.67 -4.68
C GLY A 120 -1.10 -2.54 -3.45
N PHE A 121 -1.41 -1.94 -2.30
CA PHE A 121 -1.67 -2.70 -1.08
C PHE A 121 -2.89 -3.61 -1.20
N VAL A 122 -3.97 -3.13 -1.82
CA VAL A 122 -5.18 -3.94 -2.07
C VAL A 122 -4.90 -5.07 -3.06
N PHE A 123 -4.11 -4.82 -4.12
CA PHE A 123 -3.65 -5.86 -5.03
C PHE A 123 -2.80 -6.91 -4.31
N ALA A 124 -1.91 -6.49 -3.42
CA ALA A 124 -1.09 -7.39 -2.61
C ALA A 124 -1.95 -8.23 -1.63
N LEU A 125 -2.96 -7.62 -1.00
CA LEU A 125 -3.93 -8.35 -0.17
C LEU A 125 -4.68 -9.41 -0.98
N SER A 126 -5.08 -9.10 -2.20
CA SER A 126 -5.74 -10.07 -3.10
C SER A 126 -4.81 -11.24 -3.45
N ASN A 127 -3.54 -10.96 -3.73
CA ASN A 127 -2.53 -12.00 -3.96
C ASN A 127 -2.37 -12.91 -2.74
N ALA A 128 -2.22 -12.33 -1.55
CA ALA A 128 -2.11 -13.08 -0.30
C ALA A 128 -3.33 -13.94 -0.04
N ASN A 129 -4.52 -13.39 -0.25
CA ASN A 129 -5.78 -14.13 -0.14
C ASN A 129 -5.80 -15.34 -1.09
N ALA A 130 -5.40 -15.17 -2.34
CA ALA A 130 -5.33 -16.26 -3.31
C ALA A 130 -4.34 -17.35 -2.91
N LEU A 131 -3.15 -16.99 -2.39
CA LEU A 131 -2.16 -17.95 -1.89
C LEU A 131 -2.71 -18.76 -0.71
N ILE A 132 -3.43 -18.12 0.19
CA ILE A 132 -4.05 -18.77 1.36
C ILE A 132 -5.19 -19.68 0.92
N LEU A 133 -6.10 -19.19 0.09
CA LEU A 133 -7.24 -19.99 -0.38
C LEU A 133 -6.81 -21.19 -1.22
N SER A 134 -5.71 -21.09 -1.98
CA SER A 134 -5.16 -22.21 -2.76
C SER A 134 -4.33 -23.20 -1.95
N GLY A 135 -4.00 -22.87 -0.71
CA GLY A 135 -3.15 -23.70 0.14
C GLY A 135 -1.66 -23.59 -0.14
N GLN A 136 -1.23 -22.63 -1.00
CA GLN A 136 0.20 -22.42 -1.29
C GLN A 136 0.95 -21.76 -0.13
N ALA A 137 0.25 -21.03 0.72
CA ALA A 137 0.81 -20.41 1.92
C ALA A 137 -0.23 -20.41 3.05
N ASN A 138 0.22 -20.47 4.29
CA ASN A 138 -0.62 -20.37 5.48
C ASN A 138 -0.49 -19.01 6.17
N ARG A 139 0.70 -18.41 6.17
CA ARG A 139 0.96 -17.09 6.71
C ARG A 139 1.66 -16.24 5.66
N VAL A 140 1.07 -15.09 5.33
CA VAL A 140 1.57 -14.17 4.33
C VAL A 140 1.73 -12.79 4.94
N MET A 141 2.92 -12.22 4.84
CA MET A 141 3.19 -10.83 5.17
C MET A 141 2.90 -9.97 3.93
N VAL A 142 2.01 -9.00 4.08
CA VAL A 142 1.69 -8.02 3.04
C VAL A 142 2.23 -6.67 3.49
N ILE A 143 3.06 -6.05 2.66
CA ILE A 143 3.70 -4.77 2.95
C ILE A 143 3.38 -3.78 1.84
N GLY A 144 3.04 -2.54 2.21
CA GLY A 144 3.08 -1.39 1.32
C GLY A 144 4.19 -0.47 1.80
N ALA A 145 5.10 -0.10 0.91
CA ALA A 145 6.22 0.77 1.25
C ALA A 145 6.61 1.65 0.07
N GLU A 146 6.87 2.92 0.34
CA GLU A 146 7.22 3.87 -0.71
C GLU A 146 8.23 4.90 -0.22
N THR A 147 9.09 5.34 -1.13
CA THR A 147 9.95 6.51 -1.00
C THR A 147 9.63 7.52 -2.11
N PHE A 148 8.39 8.00 -2.15
CA PHE A 148 7.92 8.92 -3.19
C PHE A 148 8.65 10.26 -3.18
N SER A 149 9.25 10.65 -2.04
CA SER A 149 10.11 11.85 -2.00
C SER A 149 11.23 11.82 -3.05
N ARG A 150 11.65 10.62 -3.49
CA ARG A 150 12.75 10.42 -4.44
C ARG A 150 12.34 10.46 -5.92
N ILE A 151 11.05 10.58 -6.19
CA ILE A 151 10.51 10.78 -7.55
C ILE A 151 9.74 12.09 -7.72
N MET A 152 9.80 12.98 -6.72
CA MET A 152 9.14 14.28 -6.80
C MET A 152 9.96 15.27 -7.63
N ASP A 153 9.24 16.08 -8.40
CA ASP A 153 9.77 17.32 -8.96
C ASP A 153 9.58 18.44 -7.90
N TRP A 154 10.65 18.81 -7.24
CA TRP A 154 10.62 19.80 -6.15
C TRP A 154 10.34 21.23 -6.61
N THR A 155 10.17 21.43 -7.92
CA THR A 155 9.73 22.71 -8.51
C THR A 155 8.23 22.74 -8.79
N ASP A 156 7.55 21.61 -8.69
CA ASP A 156 6.11 21.47 -8.95
C ASP A 156 5.32 21.40 -7.64
N ARG A 157 4.82 22.56 -7.18
CA ARG A 157 4.01 22.65 -5.96
C ARG A 157 2.69 21.85 -6.03
N SER A 158 2.21 21.52 -7.22
CA SER A 158 0.97 20.75 -7.38
C SER A 158 1.10 19.28 -7.01
N THR A 159 2.32 18.77 -6.95
CA THR A 159 2.60 17.36 -6.65
C THR A 159 3.47 17.16 -5.42
N CYS A 160 4.58 17.87 -5.27
CA CYS A 160 5.59 17.55 -4.25
C CYS A 160 5.13 17.77 -2.81
N VAL A 161 4.05 18.51 -2.59
CA VAL A 161 3.45 18.73 -1.26
C VAL A 161 2.46 17.64 -0.84
N LEU A 162 2.09 16.73 -1.77
CA LEU A 162 1.04 15.74 -1.58
C LEU A 162 1.53 14.36 -1.12
N PHE A 163 2.82 14.09 -1.23
CA PHE A 163 3.37 12.74 -1.03
C PHE A 163 4.39 12.72 0.11
N GLY A 164 4.57 11.54 0.67
CA GLY A 164 5.57 11.27 1.69
C GLY A 164 6.05 9.83 1.59
N ASP A 165 6.91 9.46 2.53
CA ASP A 165 7.55 8.16 2.60
C ASP A 165 7.05 7.40 3.83
N GLY A 166 6.98 6.10 3.73
CA GLY A 166 6.54 5.26 4.84
C GLY A 166 6.31 3.82 4.43
N ALA A 167 5.99 3.00 5.42
CA ALA A 167 5.63 1.61 5.22
C ALA A 167 4.59 1.14 6.23
N GLY A 168 3.73 0.25 5.77
CA GLY A 168 2.76 -0.47 6.58
C GLY A 168 2.75 -1.95 6.24
N ALA A 169 2.52 -2.80 7.23
CA ALA A 169 2.50 -4.24 7.05
C ALA A 169 1.36 -4.89 7.82
N VAL A 170 0.80 -5.94 7.25
CA VAL A 170 -0.13 -6.85 7.92
C VAL A 170 0.32 -8.28 7.72
N ILE A 171 -0.01 -9.14 8.67
CA ILE A 171 0.20 -10.59 8.55
C ILE A 171 -1.19 -11.24 8.44
N LEU A 172 -1.37 -12.00 7.37
CA LEU A 172 -2.57 -12.80 7.14
C LEU A 172 -2.28 -14.27 7.45
N GLU A 173 -3.21 -14.92 8.14
CA GLU A 173 -3.12 -16.33 8.46
C GLU A 173 -4.34 -17.07 7.95
N ALA A 174 -4.13 -18.26 7.40
CA ALA A 174 -5.20 -19.16 7.00
C ALA A 174 -6.00 -19.63 8.22
N ARG A 175 -7.28 -19.41 8.20
CA ARG A 175 -8.24 -19.91 9.20
C ARG A 175 -9.41 -20.59 8.51
N ASP A 176 -10.02 -21.56 9.20
CA ASP A 176 -11.24 -22.14 8.71
C ASP A 176 -12.41 -21.17 8.86
N GLY A 177 -13.30 -21.18 7.89
CA GLY A 177 -14.49 -20.36 7.88
C GLY A 177 -15.71 -21.12 7.39
N THR A 178 -16.86 -20.48 7.45
CA THR A 178 -18.15 -21.04 6.99
C THR A 178 -18.43 -20.73 5.51
N GLY A 179 -17.65 -19.84 4.90
CA GLY A 179 -17.92 -19.33 3.54
C GLY A 179 -18.99 -18.25 3.48
N THR A 180 -19.44 -17.75 4.63
CA THR A 180 -20.49 -16.73 4.74
C THR A 180 -19.93 -15.37 5.17
N ALA A 181 -20.77 -14.34 5.14
CA ALA A 181 -20.43 -12.99 5.59
C ALA A 181 -20.15 -12.91 7.12
N ASP A 182 -20.49 -13.94 7.88
CA ASP A 182 -20.24 -13.98 9.33
C ASP A 182 -18.79 -14.37 9.66
N ASP A 183 -18.03 -14.81 8.67
CA ASP A 183 -16.61 -15.16 8.87
C ASP A 183 -15.77 -13.91 9.17
N ARG A 184 -14.67 -14.14 9.89
CA ARG A 184 -13.58 -13.17 10.01
C ARG A 184 -12.59 -13.36 8.87
N GLY A 185 -11.99 -12.25 8.44
CA GLY A 185 -10.97 -12.24 7.40
C GLY A 185 -11.43 -11.53 6.12
N ILE A 186 -10.69 -11.72 5.05
CA ILE A 186 -11.03 -11.15 3.74
C ILE A 186 -12.23 -11.91 3.19
N LEU A 187 -13.35 -11.22 3.05
CA LEU A 187 -14.60 -11.78 2.54
C LEU A 187 -14.70 -11.68 1.01
N SER A 188 -14.22 -10.59 0.45
CA SER A 188 -14.18 -10.36 -1.00
C SER A 188 -13.11 -9.36 -1.37
N VAL A 189 -12.74 -9.35 -2.64
CA VAL A 189 -11.84 -8.35 -3.23
C VAL A 189 -12.41 -7.92 -4.58
N ASP A 190 -12.34 -6.63 -4.88
CA ASP A 190 -12.64 -6.09 -6.19
C ASP A 190 -11.46 -5.28 -6.70
N LEU A 191 -10.82 -5.74 -7.77
CA LEU A 191 -9.65 -5.12 -8.38
C LEU A 191 -10.02 -4.58 -9.76
N ASN A 192 -9.57 -3.36 -10.04
CA ASN A 192 -9.82 -2.71 -11.31
C ASN A 192 -8.60 -1.92 -11.78
N SER A 193 -8.44 -1.80 -13.07
CA SER A 193 -7.47 -0.91 -13.71
C SER A 193 -8.02 -0.39 -15.03
N ASP A 194 -7.58 0.80 -15.42
CA ASP A 194 -7.98 1.40 -16.69
C ASP A 194 -6.78 2.11 -17.34
N GLY A 195 -6.07 1.38 -18.17
CA GLY A 195 -4.87 1.86 -18.86
C GLY A 195 -5.11 3.03 -19.83
N ARG A 196 -6.36 3.32 -20.18
CA ARG A 196 -6.70 4.47 -21.04
C ARG A 196 -6.37 5.81 -20.35
N HIS A 197 -6.32 5.81 -19.02
CA HIS A 197 -6.03 7.00 -18.21
C HIS A 197 -4.57 7.07 -17.72
N ARG A 198 -3.66 6.32 -18.33
CA ARG A 198 -2.26 6.25 -17.92
C ARG A 198 -1.55 7.61 -17.85
N ASP A 199 -1.97 8.56 -18.68
CA ASP A 199 -1.33 9.87 -18.76
C ASP A 199 -1.82 10.88 -17.70
N LEU A 200 -2.72 10.47 -16.80
CA LEU A 200 -3.24 11.32 -15.73
C LEU A 200 -2.35 11.33 -14.46
N LEU A 201 -1.64 10.24 -14.22
CA LEU A 201 -0.73 10.09 -13.08
C LEU A 201 0.35 9.06 -13.43
N TYR A 202 1.58 9.51 -13.56
CA TYR A 202 2.71 8.67 -14.00
C TYR A 202 4.05 9.27 -13.58
N VAL A 203 5.09 8.49 -13.66
CA VAL A 203 6.48 8.96 -13.62
C VAL A 203 7.02 8.96 -15.06
N ASP A 204 7.60 10.07 -15.50
CA ASP A 204 8.02 10.28 -16.88
C ASP A 204 9.38 9.68 -17.26
N GLY A 205 9.77 8.61 -16.57
CA GLY A 205 10.99 7.85 -16.81
C GLY A 205 10.92 6.44 -16.25
N GLY A 206 11.86 5.62 -16.65
CA GLY A 206 12.00 4.24 -16.22
C GLY A 206 13.17 3.54 -16.89
N VAL A 207 13.46 2.31 -16.45
CA VAL A 207 14.61 1.54 -16.96
C VAL A 207 14.54 1.35 -18.48
N SER A 208 13.37 0.97 -19.00
CA SER A 208 13.19 0.67 -20.42
C SER A 208 13.30 1.91 -21.32
N THR A 209 13.03 3.09 -20.79
CA THR A 209 13.20 4.36 -21.53
C THR A 209 14.59 4.95 -21.38
N GLY A 210 15.42 4.36 -20.52
CA GLY A 210 16.78 4.82 -20.25
C GLY A 210 16.85 6.17 -19.52
N THR A 211 15.78 6.56 -18.85
CA THR A 211 15.66 7.83 -18.14
C THR A 211 15.23 7.64 -16.70
N THR A 212 15.63 8.56 -15.82
CA THR A 212 15.03 8.75 -14.50
C THR A 212 13.97 9.81 -14.65
N GLY A 213 12.79 9.59 -14.09
CA GLY A 213 11.68 10.52 -14.24
C GLY A 213 11.22 11.13 -12.93
N HIS A 214 10.25 12.02 -13.04
CA HIS A 214 9.53 12.61 -11.95
C HIS A 214 8.04 12.33 -12.07
N LEU A 215 7.35 12.34 -10.94
CA LEU A 215 5.91 12.19 -10.90
C LEU A 215 5.22 13.36 -11.58
N ARG A 216 4.27 13.05 -12.46
CA ARG A 216 3.40 13.97 -13.18
C ARG A 216 1.95 13.62 -12.89
N MET A 217 1.11 14.64 -12.67
CA MET A 217 -0.30 14.40 -12.31
C MET A 217 -1.21 15.49 -12.83
N GLU A 218 -2.32 15.07 -13.43
CA GLU A 218 -3.47 15.89 -13.79
C GLU A 218 -4.51 15.81 -12.65
N GLY A 219 -4.26 16.53 -11.56
CA GLY A 219 -4.95 16.36 -10.28
C GLY A 219 -6.47 16.43 -10.34
N ASN A 220 -7.04 17.35 -11.12
CA ASN A 220 -8.50 17.50 -11.26
C ASN A 220 -9.15 16.27 -11.90
N GLN A 221 -8.51 15.70 -12.92
CA GLN A 221 -9.02 14.52 -13.61
C GLN A 221 -8.86 13.26 -12.75
N VAL A 222 -7.71 13.13 -12.05
CA VAL A 222 -7.50 12.04 -11.08
C VAL A 222 -8.58 12.07 -10.01
N PHE A 223 -8.89 13.23 -9.45
CA PHE A 223 -9.95 13.41 -8.46
C PHE A 223 -11.32 12.93 -8.97
N ARG A 224 -11.72 13.34 -10.18
CA ARG A 224 -13.02 12.94 -10.76
C ARG A 224 -13.15 11.44 -10.91
N HIS A 225 -12.10 10.78 -11.40
CA HIS A 225 -12.11 9.33 -11.56
C HIS A 225 -12.09 8.61 -10.22
N ALA A 226 -11.30 9.09 -9.24
CA ALA A 226 -11.16 8.47 -7.94
C ALA A 226 -12.49 8.38 -7.19
N VAL A 227 -13.23 9.48 -7.10
CA VAL A 227 -14.50 9.54 -6.35
C VAL A 227 -15.49 8.51 -6.86
N GLY A 228 -15.76 8.48 -8.18
CA GLY A 228 -16.72 7.55 -8.76
C GLY A 228 -16.28 6.09 -8.69
N LYS A 229 -14.99 5.83 -8.96
CA LYS A 229 -14.45 4.47 -8.99
C LYS A 229 -14.30 3.86 -7.61
N LEU A 230 -13.93 4.63 -6.60
CA LEU A 230 -13.85 4.14 -5.21
C LEU A 230 -15.24 3.73 -4.70
N ALA A 231 -16.26 4.54 -4.95
CA ALA A 231 -17.64 4.21 -4.58
C ALA A 231 -18.12 2.94 -5.29
N ALA A 232 -17.87 2.81 -6.60
CA ALA A 232 -18.28 1.66 -7.38
C ALA A 232 -17.61 0.36 -6.93
N THR A 233 -16.29 0.38 -6.68
CA THR A 233 -15.55 -0.80 -6.23
C THR A 233 -15.94 -1.20 -4.81
N ALA A 234 -16.19 -0.24 -3.91
CA ALA A 234 -16.68 -0.52 -2.56
C ALA A 234 -18.04 -1.23 -2.61
N THR A 235 -18.98 -0.74 -3.43
CA THR A 235 -20.28 -1.35 -3.62
C THR A 235 -20.15 -2.79 -4.17
N THR A 236 -19.32 -3.00 -5.17
CA THR A 236 -19.06 -4.33 -5.75
C THR A 236 -18.49 -5.29 -4.70
N ALA A 237 -17.51 -4.86 -3.92
CA ALA A 237 -16.91 -5.68 -2.87
C ALA A 237 -17.94 -6.08 -1.80
N MET A 238 -18.75 -5.14 -1.33
CA MET A 238 -19.85 -5.43 -0.38
C MET A 238 -20.86 -6.42 -0.94
N THR A 239 -21.30 -6.23 -2.18
CA THR A 239 -22.25 -7.14 -2.84
C THR A 239 -21.70 -8.56 -2.94
N ARG A 240 -20.45 -8.71 -3.36
CA ARG A 240 -19.80 -10.03 -3.44
C ARG A 240 -19.63 -10.70 -2.07
N ALA A 241 -19.41 -9.91 -1.04
CA ALA A 241 -19.28 -10.40 0.34
C ALA A 241 -20.63 -10.74 0.98
N GLY A 242 -21.75 -10.33 0.40
CA GLY A 242 -23.06 -10.45 1.01
C GLY A 242 -23.27 -9.52 2.20
N VAL A 243 -22.62 -8.36 2.19
CA VAL A 243 -22.60 -7.35 3.26
C VAL A 243 -23.34 -6.11 2.77
N SER A 244 -24.22 -5.55 3.59
CA SER A 244 -24.89 -4.26 3.32
C SER A 244 -24.07 -3.09 3.86
N ALA A 245 -24.38 -1.87 3.44
CA ALA A 245 -23.68 -0.68 3.93
C ALA A 245 -23.86 -0.47 5.44
N GLU A 246 -25.02 -0.87 5.98
CA GLU A 246 -25.33 -0.77 7.41
C GLU A 246 -24.49 -1.74 8.28
N ASP A 247 -23.96 -2.80 7.68
CA ASP A 247 -23.10 -3.77 8.37
C ASP A 247 -21.63 -3.31 8.45
N VAL A 248 -21.28 -2.24 7.74
CA VAL A 248 -19.90 -1.72 7.69
C VAL A 248 -19.67 -0.73 8.81
N ASP A 249 -18.77 -1.07 9.75
CA ASP A 249 -18.40 -0.20 10.85
C ASP A 249 -17.33 0.83 10.45
N TRP A 250 -16.42 0.45 9.56
CA TRP A 250 -15.28 1.29 9.17
C TRP A 250 -15.02 1.24 7.67
N ILE A 251 -14.71 2.40 7.11
CA ILE A 251 -14.10 2.56 5.79
C ILE A 251 -12.70 3.09 6.00
N VAL A 252 -11.70 2.38 5.46
CA VAL A 252 -10.29 2.77 5.53
C VAL A 252 -9.80 3.05 4.10
N PRO A 253 -10.04 4.26 3.57
CA PRO A 253 -9.69 4.60 2.20
C PRO A 253 -8.20 4.95 2.09
N HIS A 254 -7.68 4.91 0.86
CA HIS A 254 -6.41 5.53 0.55
C HIS A 254 -6.49 7.04 0.82
N GLN A 255 -5.57 7.56 1.64
CA GLN A 255 -5.58 8.96 2.11
C GLN A 255 -4.81 9.87 1.15
N ALA A 256 -5.25 9.96 -0.10
CA ALA A 256 -4.62 10.82 -1.10
C ALA A 256 -4.90 12.31 -0.84
N ASN A 257 -6.13 12.63 -0.49
CA ASN A 257 -6.63 14.00 -0.38
C ASN A 257 -7.94 13.99 0.39
N ILE A 258 -8.10 14.90 1.35
CA ILE A 258 -9.31 14.97 2.17
C ILE A 258 -10.59 15.18 1.37
N ARG A 259 -10.50 15.74 0.17
CA ARG A 259 -11.66 15.94 -0.71
C ARG A 259 -12.15 14.66 -1.38
N ILE A 260 -11.33 13.59 -1.39
CA ILE A 260 -11.69 12.28 -1.94
C ILE A 260 -12.36 11.43 -0.85
N ILE A 261 -11.97 11.62 0.38
CA ILE A 261 -12.50 10.93 1.55
C ILE A 261 -13.84 11.52 1.97
#